data_98c155cd6908eee21d60f8f1e7bb6f05
#
_entry.id   98c155cd6908eee21d60f8f1e7bb6f05
#
_cell.length_a   1.000
_cell.length_b   1.000
_cell.length_c   1.000
_cell.angle_alpha   90.00
_cell.angle_beta   90.00
_cell.angle_gamma   90.00
#
_symmetry.space_group_name_H-M   'P 1'
#
loop_
_entity.id
_entity.type
_entity.pdbx_description
1 polymer ?
#
loop_
_entity_poly.entity_id
_entity_poly.type
_entity_poly.pdbx_seq_one_letter_code
_entity_poly.pdbx_strand_id
1 'polypeptide(L)'
;HVTGQTEVHLRMLSEVPKLMMRESHSVEVSKCIYTRLSWPAHSGGLERAFIHWAQADTHTLAFCKVSENRHTFARLRYVKDDGLPAFYSPDFMVRTEGALYLVETKAQQQTIHPNVQRKLRAATAWCSRINDLPLEQRGGLPWHYVLLAEPVLLEWQAKGARLAELLDFARLRPLADASNQSKLI
;
A
#
# COMPACT_ATOMS: atom_id res chain seq x y z
N HIS A 1 -7.55 27.46 -19.13
CA HIS A 1 -8.38 26.35 -18.64
C HIS A 1 -8.11 25.13 -19.51
N VAL A 2 -7.28 24.21 -19.04
CA VAL A 2 -7.17 22.88 -19.65
C VAL A 2 -8.29 22.04 -19.04
N THR A 3 -9.40 21.92 -19.71
CA THR A 3 -10.45 20.94 -19.44
C THR A 3 -9.93 19.59 -19.94
N GLY A 4 -8.97 19.00 -19.22
CA GLY A 4 -8.54 17.63 -19.48
C GLY A 4 -9.67 16.69 -19.06
N GLN A 5 -10.28 15.99 -20.01
CA GLN A 5 -11.10 14.85 -19.68
C GLN A 5 -10.23 13.82 -18.94
N THR A 6 -10.63 13.48 -17.71
CA THR A 6 -9.98 12.40 -16.97
C THR A 6 -10.46 11.08 -17.55
N GLU A 7 -9.59 10.37 -18.23
CA GLU A 7 -9.85 9.02 -18.70
C GLU A 7 -9.54 8.02 -17.59
N VAL A 8 -10.50 7.12 -17.31
CA VAL A 8 -10.36 6.09 -16.28
C VAL A 8 -10.14 4.75 -16.95
N HIS A 9 -9.01 4.13 -16.65
CA HIS A 9 -8.69 2.77 -17.09
C HIS A 9 -8.73 1.82 -15.91
N LEU A 10 -9.65 0.85 -15.93
CA LEU A 10 -9.66 -0.26 -14.99
C LEU A 10 -8.66 -1.33 -15.45
N ARG A 11 -7.75 -1.69 -14.57
CA ARG A 11 -6.77 -2.77 -14.78
C ARG A 11 -6.86 -3.80 -13.67
N MET A 12 -6.74 -5.07 -14.05
CA MET A 12 -6.77 -6.18 -13.11
C MET A 12 -5.34 -6.69 -12.84
N LEU A 13 -5.02 -7.01 -11.59
CA LEU A 13 -3.73 -7.64 -11.27
C LEU A 13 -3.50 -8.94 -12.05
N SER A 14 -4.58 -9.65 -12.38
CA SER A 14 -4.57 -10.89 -13.17
C SER A 14 -4.14 -10.70 -14.64
N GLU A 15 -4.06 -9.47 -15.14
CA GLU A 15 -3.47 -9.20 -16.46
C GLU A 15 -1.97 -9.53 -16.50
N VAL A 16 -1.33 -9.66 -15.33
CA VAL A 16 0.01 -10.21 -15.18
C VAL A 16 -0.11 -11.64 -14.66
N PRO A 17 -0.19 -12.65 -15.54
CA PRO A 17 -0.57 -14.01 -15.14
C PRO A 17 0.54 -14.75 -14.38
N LYS A 18 1.78 -14.34 -14.53
CA LYS A 18 2.94 -15.02 -13.92
C LYS A 18 3.95 -14.03 -13.36
N LEU A 19 4.41 -14.31 -12.13
CA LEU A 19 5.56 -13.64 -11.51
C LEU A 19 6.66 -14.67 -11.27
N MET A 20 7.90 -14.32 -11.62
CA MET A 20 9.07 -15.14 -11.29
C MET A 20 9.48 -14.87 -9.86
N MET A 21 9.56 -15.92 -9.05
CA MET A 21 9.91 -15.83 -7.62
C MET A 21 10.92 -16.90 -7.25
N ARG A 22 11.82 -16.57 -6.33
CA ARG A 22 12.71 -17.58 -5.70
C ARG A 22 11.97 -18.23 -4.57
N GLU A 23 11.97 -19.56 -4.51
CA GLU A 23 11.30 -20.33 -3.48
C GLU A 23 11.80 -19.98 -2.08
N SER A 24 13.13 -19.82 -1.92
CA SER A 24 13.78 -19.48 -0.65
C SER A 24 13.35 -18.13 -0.03
N HIS A 25 12.80 -17.21 -0.82
CA HIS A 25 12.35 -15.88 -0.39
C HIS A 25 10.90 -15.63 -0.77
N SER A 26 10.09 -16.67 -0.69
CA SER A 26 8.65 -16.59 -0.96
C SER A 26 7.89 -17.54 -0.03
N VAL A 27 6.61 -17.29 0.14
CA VAL A 27 5.70 -18.13 0.93
C VAL A 27 4.43 -18.40 0.14
N GLU A 28 3.84 -19.55 0.36
CA GLU A 28 2.54 -19.90 -0.18
C GLU A 28 1.45 -19.05 0.46
N VAL A 29 0.52 -18.59 -0.39
CA VAL A 29 -0.63 -17.78 0.02
C VAL A 29 -1.88 -18.29 -0.69
N SER A 30 -3.03 -18.15 -0.03
CA SER A 30 -4.33 -18.56 -0.59
C SER A 30 -5.27 -17.38 -0.90
N LYS A 31 -4.95 -16.17 -0.38
CA LYS A 31 -5.75 -14.96 -0.56
C LYS A 31 -5.23 -14.05 -1.67
N CYS A 32 -4.46 -14.61 -2.61
CA CYS A 32 -3.90 -13.89 -3.74
C CYS A 32 -4.17 -14.67 -5.04
N ILE A 33 -4.17 -13.95 -6.17
CA ILE A 33 -4.20 -14.57 -7.51
C ILE A 33 -2.94 -15.39 -7.79
N TYR A 34 -1.82 -15.06 -7.12
CA TYR A 34 -0.58 -15.83 -7.17
C TYR A 34 -0.54 -16.81 -6.00
N THR A 35 -0.09 -18.02 -6.26
CA THR A 35 0.03 -19.07 -5.23
C THR A 35 1.15 -18.80 -4.22
N ARG A 36 2.09 -17.91 -4.57
CA ARG A 36 3.21 -17.49 -3.70
C ARG A 36 3.42 -15.99 -3.80
N LEU A 37 3.95 -15.40 -2.73
CA LEU A 37 4.43 -14.02 -2.69
C LEU A 37 5.86 -13.97 -2.15
N SER A 38 6.69 -13.12 -2.73
CA SER A 38 8.11 -12.97 -2.38
C SER A 38 8.40 -11.66 -1.65
N TRP A 39 9.53 -11.62 -0.97
CA TRP A 39 10.11 -10.43 -0.34
C TRP A 39 11.59 -10.28 -0.70
N PRO A 40 12.19 -9.06 -0.57
CA PRO A 40 13.60 -8.85 -0.80
C PRO A 40 14.49 -9.66 0.15
N ALA A 41 15.59 -10.23 -0.37
CA ALA A 41 16.47 -11.11 0.39
C ALA A 41 17.14 -10.45 1.60
N HIS A 42 17.49 -9.16 1.48
CA HIS A 42 18.29 -8.44 2.48
C HIS A 42 17.51 -7.46 3.37
N SER A 43 16.31 -7.06 2.96
CA SER A 43 15.52 -6.05 3.67
C SER A 43 14.03 -6.41 3.82
N GLY A 44 13.69 -7.65 3.52
CA GLY A 44 12.30 -8.10 3.36
C GLY A 44 11.59 -8.53 4.65
N GLY A 45 12.19 -8.34 5.82
CA GLY A 45 11.61 -8.80 7.10
C GLY A 45 10.23 -8.22 7.37
N LEU A 46 10.07 -6.92 7.15
CA LEU A 46 8.80 -6.22 7.35
C LEU A 46 7.73 -6.66 6.34
N GLU A 47 8.08 -6.77 5.08
CA GLU A 47 7.16 -7.25 4.05
C GLU A 47 6.77 -8.72 4.28
N ARG A 48 7.72 -9.55 4.72
CA ARG A 48 7.44 -10.93 5.12
C ARG A 48 6.44 -10.99 6.27
N ALA A 49 6.65 -10.20 7.32
CA ALA A 49 5.74 -10.13 8.46
C ALA A 49 4.33 -9.69 8.01
N PHE A 50 4.24 -8.71 7.13
CA PHE A 50 2.99 -8.24 6.56
C PHE A 50 2.26 -9.35 5.78
N ILE A 51 2.97 -10.08 4.91
CA ILE A 51 2.40 -11.19 4.12
C ILE A 51 1.80 -12.26 5.05
N HIS A 52 2.54 -12.69 6.07
CA HIS A 52 2.06 -13.68 7.02
C HIS A 52 0.83 -13.18 7.78
N TRP A 53 0.82 -11.94 8.20
CA TRP A 53 -0.31 -11.36 8.92
C TRP A 53 -1.55 -11.23 8.02
N ALA A 54 -1.40 -10.71 6.81
CA ALA A 54 -2.49 -10.61 5.85
C ALA A 54 -3.09 -11.99 5.49
N GLN A 55 -2.25 -13.01 5.34
CA GLN A 55 -2.69 -14.38 5.09
C GLN A 55 -3.49 -14.95 6.27
N ALA A 56 -3.09 -14.65 7.50
CA ALA A 56 -3.73 -15.17 8.71
C ALA A 56 -5.00 -14.39 9.12
N ASP A 57 -5.08 -13.09 8.81
CA ASP A 57 -6.19 -12.23 9.22
C ASP A 57 -7.49 -12.58 8.48
N THR A 58 -8.52 -13.00 9.23
CA THR A 58 -9.82 -13.44 8.68
C THR A 58 -10.60 -12.31 7.99
N HIS A 59 -10.32 -11.04 8.30
CA HIS A 59 -10.99 -9.87 7.72
C HIS A 59 -10.28 -9.33 6.47
N THR A 60 -9.07 -9.81 6.20
CA THR A 60 -8.41 -9.63 4.93
C THR A 60 -8.95 -10.65 3.93
N LEU A 61 -9.76 -10.19 2.98
CA LEU A 61 -10.40 -11.06 1.98
C LEU A 61 -9.44 -11.45 0.87
N ALA A 62 -8.62 -10.50 0.43
CA ALA A 62 -7.59 -10.71 -0.59
C ALA A 62 -6.46 -9.69 -0.41
N PHE A 63 -5.26 -10.07 -0.80
CA PHE A 63 -4.13 -9.15 -0.85
C PHE A 63 -3.14 -9.56 -1.92
N CYS A 64 -2.32 -8.63 -2.37
CA CYS A 64 -1.27 -8.90 -3.34
C CYS A 64 -0.09 -7.98 -3.08
N LYS A 65 1.12 -8.52 -3.11
CA LYS A 65 2.33 -7.72 -3.20
C LYS A 65 2.46 -7.18 -4.62
N VAL A 66 2.64 -5.86 -4.76
CA VAL A 66 2.80 -5.21 -6.06
C VAL A 66 4.22 -5.42 -6.57
N SER A 67 4.35 -5.93 -7.78
CA SER A 67 5.63 -6.01 -8.48
C SER A 67 5.81 -4.77 -9.33
N GLU A 68 6.74 -3.89 -8.95
CA GLU A 68 7.02 -2.63 -9.64
C GLU A 68 7.32 -2.82 -11.13
N ASN A 69 8.02 -3.91 -11.46
CA ASN A 69 8.44 -4.19 -12.84
C ASN A 69 7.36 -4.88 -13.70
N ARG A 70 6.40 -5.55 -13.07
CA ARG A 70 5.37 -6.35 -13.76
C ARG A 70 4.01 -5.67 -13.73
N HIS A 71 3.60 -5.12 -12.58
CA HIS A 71 2.36 -4.36 -12.43
C HIS A 71 2.58 -2.89 -12.80
N THR A 72 3.03 -2.62 -14.02
CA THR A 72 3.40 -1.27 -14.47
C THR A 72 2.25 -0.27 -14.46
N PHE A 73 1.02 -0.76 -14.47
CA PHE A 73 -0.20 0.02 -14.32
C PHE A 73 -0.49 0.45 -12.87
N ALA A 74 0.14 -0.20 -11.87
CA ALA A 74 0.00 0.13 -10.44
C ALA A 74 1.08 1.13 -9.99
N ARG A 75 1.28 2.18 -10.77
CA ARG A 75 2.25 3.24 -10.51
C ARG A 75 1.55 4.55 -10.23
N LEU A 76 1.97 5.21 -9.15
CA LEU A 76 1.50 6.51 -8.75
C LEU A 76 2.55 7.56 -9.08
N ARG A 77 2.12 8.67 -9.68
CA ARG A 77 3.00 9.80 -10.00
C ARG A 77 3.12 10.72 -8.79
N TYR A 78 4.34 11.16 -8.50
CA TYR A 78 4.62 12.19 -7.50
C TYR A 78 5.75 13.10 -7.96
N VAL A 79 5.96 14.22 -7.27
CA VAL A 79 7.09 15.11 -7.50
C VAL A 79 8.07 14.95 -6.34
N LYS A 80 9.32 14.63 -6.64
CA LYS A 80 10.41 14.49 -5.67
C LYS A 80 10.73 15.83 -4.99
N ASP A 81 11.53 15.79 -3.96
CA ASP A 81 12.03 16.97 -3.25
C ASP A 81 12.91 17.87 -4.13
N ASP A 82 13.59 17.30 -5.13
CA ASP A 82 14.35 18.02 -6.16
C ASP A 82 13.48 18.63 -7.28
N GLY A 83 12.14 18.48 -7.20
CA GLY A 83 11.19 18.99 -8.18
C GLY A 83 10.97 18.10 -9.40
N LEU A 84 11.68 16.98 -9.53
CA LEU A 84 11.54 16.09 -10.68
C LEU A 84 10.32 15.15 -10.52
N PRO A 85 9.57 14.91 -11.60
CA PRO A 85 8.50 13.93 -11.59
C PRO A 85 9.09 12.51 -11.48
N ALA A 86 8.41 11.67 -10.71
CA ALA A 86 8.76 10.27 -10.52
C ALA A 86 7.53 9.40 -10.38
N PHE A 87 7.72 8.11 -10.49
CA PHE A 87 6.69 7.10 -10.25
C PHE A 87 7.14 6.18 -9.12
N TYR A 88 6.18 5.63 -8.40
CA TYR A 88 6.40 4.56 -7.46
C TYR A 88 5.19 3.63 -7.41
N SER A 89 5.37 2.40 -6.97
CA SER A 89 4.31 1.46 -6.67
C SER A 89 4.18 1.29 -5.16
N PRO A 90 2.96 1.17 -4.60
CA PRO A 90 2.81 0.74 -3.22
C PRO A 90 3.33 -0.69 -3.05
N ASP A 91 3.70 -1.08 -1.83
CA ASP A 91 4.18 -2.43 -1.56
C ASP A 91 3.06 -3.47 -1.73
N PHE A 92 1.85 -3.16 -1.24
CA PHE A 92 0.72 -4.08 -1.24
C PHE A 92 -0.59 -3.41 -1.65
N MET A 93 -1.49 -4.23 -2.20
CA MET A 93 -2.92 -3.97 -2.28
C MET A 93 -3.65 -4.95 -1.37
N VAL A 94 -4.58 -4.45 -0.56
CA VAL A 94 -5.35 -5.26 0.39
C VAL A 94 -6.84 -4.96 0.23
N ARG A 95 -7.65 -6.00 0.15
CA ARG A 95 -9.10 -5.92 0.14
C ARG A 95 -9.67 -6.46 1.45
N THR A 96 -10.48 -5.66 2.10
CA THR A 96 -11.33 -6.05 3.23
C THR A 96 -12.80 -6.00 2.79
N GLU A 97 -13.73 -6.28 3.68
CA GLU A 97 -15.16 -6.10 3.40
C GLU A 97 -15.53 -4.64 3.14
N GLY A 98 -14.86 -3.70 3.82
CA GLY A 98 -15.21 -2.29 3.80
C GLY A 98 -14.37 -1.41 2.88
N ALA A 99 -13.20 -1.86 2.41
CA ALA A 99 -12.28 -1.00 1.67
C ALA A 99 -11.23 -1.76 0.86
N LEU A 100 -10.63 -1.00 -0.07
CA LEU A 100 -9.38 -1.34 -0.76
C LEU A 100 -8.26 -0.44 -0.24
N TYR A 101 -7.16 -1.02 0.17
CA TYR A 101 -6.01 -0.31 0.70
C TYR A 101 -4.80 -0.46 -0.21
N LEU A 102 -4.16 0.66 -0.52
CA LEU A 102 -2.79 0.70 -1.01
C LEU A 102 -1.88 0.87 0.21
N VAL A 103 -1.00 -0.07 0.44
CA VAL A 103 -0.17 -0.11 1.65
C VAL A 103 1.30 0.03 1.28
N GLU A 104 1.97 0.95 1.94
CA GLU A 104 3.42 1.11 1.92
C GLU A 104 3.96 0.82 3.32
N THR A 105 4.98 0.00 3.42
CA THR A 105 5.65 -0.32 4.68
C THR A 105 7.01 0.35 4.74
N LYS A 106 7.36 0.95 5.87
CA LYS A 106 8.65 1.65 6.03
C LYS A 106 9.25 1.43 7.42
N ALA A 107 10.56 1.29 7.48
CA ALA A 107 11.29 1.44 8.73
C ALA A 107 11.02 2.83 9.33
N GLN A 108 10.99 2.93 10.66
CA GLN A 108 10.60 4.15 11.37
C GLN A 108 11.37 5.40 10.90
N GLN A 109 12.68 5.29 10.74
CA GLN A 109 13.52 6.44 10.33
C GLN A 109 13.24 6.93 8.91
N GLN A 110 12.68 6.07 8.06
CA GLN A 110 12.37 6.40 6.67
C GLN A 110 11.02 7.11 6.51
N THR A 111 10.15 7.03 7.51
CA THR A 111 8.79 7.60 7.41
C THR A 111 8.78 9.12 7.30
N ILE A 112 9.77 9.79 7.90
CA ILE A 112 9.93 11.26 7.88
C ILE A 112 10.68 11.77 6.65
N HIS A 113 11.22 10.89 5.80
CA HIS A 113 11.97 11.32 4.62
C HIS A 113 11.08 12.14 3.69
N PRO A 114 11.54 13.31 3.17
CA PRO A 114 10.72 14.21 2.33
C PRO A 114 10.04 13.50 1.15
N ASN A 115 10.72 12.61 0.46
CA ASN A 115 10.14 11.87 -0.65
C ASN A 115 9.08 10.86 -0.20
N VAL A 116 9.19 10.26 0.99
CA VAL A 116 8.15 9.39 1.55
C VAL A 116 6.89 10.19 1.85
N GLN A 117 7.05 11.39 2.44
CA GLN A 117 5.93 12.30 2.70
C GLN A 117 5.27 12.80 1.41
N ARG A 118 6.05 13.06 0.35
CA ARG A 118 5.52 13.43 -0.98
C ARG A 118 4.75 12.28 -1.63
N LYS A 119 5.24 11.05 -1.53
CA LYS A 119 4.52 9.84 -1.97
C LYS A 119 3.20 9.68 -1.23
N LEU A 120 3.21 9.83 0.12
CA LEU A 120 2.01 9.76 0.95
C LEU A 120 0.95 10.76 0.48
N ARG A 121 1.32 12.03 0.30
CA ARG A 121 0.38 13.07 -0.18
C ARG A 121 -0.16 12.76 -1.57
N ALA A 122 0.71 12.34 -2.49
CA ALA A 122 0.32 12.02 -3.86
C ALA A 122 -0.64 10.82 -3.91
N ALA A 123 -0.37 9.78 -3.13
CA ALA A 123 -1.20 8.57 -3.06
C ALA A 123 -2.55 8.83 -2.39
N THR A 124 -2.56 9.62 -1.31
CA THR A 124 -3.81 10.04 -0.65
C THR A 124 -4.69 10.85 -1.61
N ALA A 125 -4.10 11.81 -2.33
CA ALA A 125 -4.81 12.59 -3.33
C ALA A 125 -5.31 11.72 -4.50
N TRP A 126 -4.54 10.72 -4.90
CA TRP A 126 -4.96 9.75 -5.92
C TRP A 126 -6.16 8.93 -5.45
N CYS A 127 -6.12 8.37 -4.23
CA CYS A 127 -7.25 7.64 -3.66
C CYS A 127 -8.50 8.52 -3.53
N SER A 128 -8.36 9.80 -3.14
CA SER A 128 -9.47 10.74 -3.09
C SER A 128 -10.15 10.87 -4.46
N ARG A 129 -9.37 11.09 -5.53
CA ARG A 129 -9.91 11.16 -6.90
C ARG A 129 -10.59 9.88 -7.34
N ILE A 130 -10.06 8.71 -6.96
CA ILE A 130 -10.73 7.43 -7.24
C ILE A 130 -12.06 7.34 -6.49
N ASN A 131 -12.12 7.82 -5.25
CA ASN A 131 -13.35 7.79 -4.46
C ASN A 131 -14.45 8.74 -4.96
N ASP A 132 -14.08 9.74 -5.79
CA ASP A 132 -15.05 10.60 -6.49
C ASP A 132 -15.72 9.90 -7.69
N LEU A 133 -15.19 8.75 -8.15
CA LEU A 133 -15.78 7.96 -9.22
C LEU A 133 -17.01 7.17 -8.74
N PRO A 134 -17.94 6.82 -9.66
CA PRO A 134 -19.01 5.87 -9.37
C PRO A 134 -18.48 4.55 -8.82
N LEU A 135 -19.26 3.89 -7.95
CA LEU A 135 -18.85 2.66 -7.25
C LEU A 135 -18.40 1.55 -8.20
N GLU A 136 -19.09 1.37 -9.31
CA GLU A 136 -18.79 0.36 -10.33
C GLU A 136 -17.42 0.59 -11.00
N GLN A 137 -16.98 1.83 -11.10
CA GLN A 137 -15.68 2.19 -11.70
C GLN A 137 -14.50 2.03 -10.77
N ARG A 138 -14.73 1.81 -9.46
CA ARG A 138 -13.70 1.66 -8.44
C ARG A 138 -13.78 0.35 -7.66
N GLY A 139 -14.41 -0.68 -8.23
CA GLY A 139 -14.51 -2.01 -7.66
C GLY A 139 -15.50 -2.13 -6.48
N GLY A 140 -16.45 -1.20 -6.36
CA GLY A 140 -17.53 -1.25 -5.37
C GLY A 140 -17.13 -0.83 -3.95
N LEU A 141 -15.88 -0.39 -3.73
CA LEU A 141 -15.34 -0.09 -2.40
C LEU A 141 -14.62 1.27 -2.38
N PRO A 142 -14.52 1.93 -1.23
CA PRO A 142 -13.63 3.06 -1.05
C PRO A 142 -12.17 2.62 -1.09
N TRP A 143 -11.30 3.50 -1.59
CA TRP A 143 -9.87 3.30 -1.67
C TRP A 143 -9.15 4.19 -0.67
N HIS A 144 -8.17 3.63 0.03
CA HIS A 144 -7.35 4.34 1.00
C HIS A 144 -5.88 4.03 0.78
N TYR A 145 -5.03 5.00 1.04
CA TYR A 145 -3.58 4.80 1.13
C TYR A 145 -3.16 4.79 2.59
N VAL A 146 -2.31 3.85 2.95
CA VAL A 146 -1.79 3.68 4.30
C VAL A 146 -0.27 3.53 4.26
N LEU A 147 0.41 4.39 5.00
CA LEU A 147 1.85 4.26 5.28
C LEU A 147 2.01 3.66 6.68
N LEU A 148 2.54 2.44 6.74
CA LEU A 148 2.77 1.70 7.99
C LEU A 148 4.24 1.77 8.40
N ALA A 149 4.49 2.38 9.55
CA ALA A 149 5.79 2.30 10.20
C ALA A 149 5.98 0.92 10.84
N GLU A 150 7.18 0.36 10.71
CA GLU A 150 7.53 -0.96 11.27
C GLU A 150 7.15 -1.14 12.73
N PRO A 151 7.47 -0.21 13.67
CA PRO A 151 7.11 -0.38 15.08
C PRO A 151 5.61 -0.49 15.30
N VAL A 152 4.82 0.28 14.55
CA VAL A 152 3.34 0.26 14.67
C VAL A 152 2.81 -1.09 14.20
N LEU A 153 3.29 -1.59 13.07
CA LEU A 153 2.89 -2.89 12.53
C LEU A 153 3.20 -4.01 13.53
N LEU A 154 4.44 -4.06 14.04
CA LEU A 154 4.89 -5.10 14.96
C LEU A 154 4.18 -5.01 16.32
N GLU A 155 3.93 -3.81 16.84
CA GLU A 155 3.20 -3.61 18.09
C GLU A 155 1.76 -4.12 18.01
N TRP A 156 1.03 -3.76 16.94
CA TRP A 156 -0.34 -4.20 16.75
C TRP A 156 -0.43 -5.71 16.55
N GLN A 157 0.49 -6.29 15.79
CA GLN A 157 0.59 -7.74 15.61
C GLN A 157 0.86 -8.45 16.93
N ALA A 158 1.81 -7.97 17.74
CA ALA A 158 2.14 -8.53 19.05
C ALA A 158 0.97 -8.48 20.04
N LYS A 159 0.10 -7.47 19.92
CA LYS A 159 -1.13 -7.32 20.74
C LYS A 159 -2.28 -8.20 20.23
N GLY A 160 -2.09 -8.99 19.19
CA GLY A 160 -3.12 -9.86 18.62
C GLY A 160 -4.23 -9.12 17.86
N ALA A 161 -4.00 -7.87 17.48
CA ALA A 161 -4.94 -7.11 16.67
C ALA A 161 -5.06 -7.70 15.25
N ARG A 162 -6.16 -7.38 14.57
CA ARG A 162 -6.37 -7.75 13.17
C ARG A 162 -5.68 -6.76 12.25
N LEU A 163 -5.14 -7.25 11.13
CA LEU A 163 -4.53 -6.36 10.13
C LEU A 163 -5.56 -5.36 9.59
N ALA A 164 -6.78 -5.80 9.32
CA ALA A 164 -7.86 -4.93 8.85
C ALA A 164 -8.16 -3.78 9.81
N GLU A 165 -8.09 -4.02 11.13
CA GLU A 165 -8.27 -2.98 12.16
C GLU A 165 -7.12 -1.95 12.14
N LEU A 166 -5.88 -2.42 11.98
CA LEU A 166 -4.73 -1.53 11.84
C LEU A 166 -4.84 -0.66 10.57
N LEU A 167 -5.23 -1.25 9.45
CA LEU A 167 -5.38 -0.51 8.19
C LEU A 167 -6.47 0.56 8.31
N ASP A 168 -7.61 0.24 8.93
CA ASP A 168 -8.69 1.20 9.15
C ASP A 168 -8.28 2.32 10.11
N PHE A 169 -7.58 2.00 11.18
CA PHE A 169 -7.02 2.99 12.11
C PHE A 169 -6.00 3.90 11.43
N ALA A 170 -5.06 3.33 10.68
CA ALA A 170 -3.95 4.06 10.07
C ALA A 170 -4.42 5.03 8.95
N ARG A 171 -5.52 4.73 8.26
CA ARG A 171 -6.09 5.66 7.28
C ARG A 171 -6.63 6.95 7.89
N LEU A 172 -7.05 6.90 9.15
CA LEU A 172 -7.61 8.04 9.88
C LEU A 172 -6.52 8.92 10.52
N ARG A 173 -5.32 8.38 10.67
CA ARG A 173 -4.16 9.10 11.22
C ARG A 173 -3.04 9.10 10.20
N PRO A 174 -3.09 9.95 9.16
CA PRO A 174 -1.92 10.20 8.35
C PRO A 174 -0.78 10.59 9.31
N LEU A 175 0.42 10.03 9.08
CA LEU A 175 1.59 10.38 9.90
C LEU A 175 1.64 11.91 10.01
N ALA A 176 1.53 12.42 11.24
CA ALA A 176 1.57 13.84 11.50
C ALA A 176 2.84 14.42 10.86
N ASP A 177 2.71 15.54 10.19
CA ASP A 177 3.86 16.27 9.66
C ASP A 177 4.90 16.39 10.78
N ALA A 178 6.15 16.07 10.47
CA ALA A 178 7.27 16.11 11.42
C ALA A 178 7.41 17.48 12.12
N SER A 179 6.79 18.53 11.57
CA SER A 179 6.71 19.88 12.16
C SER A 179 5.90 19.94 13.46
N ASN A 180 5.04 18.96 13.76
CA ASN A 180 4.24 18.96 14.99
C ASN A 180 4.84 18.12 16.12
N GLN A 181 5.89 17.34 15.90
CA GLN A 181 6.55 16.58 16.95
C GLN A 181 7.51 17.44 17.80
N SER A 182 7.95 18.60 17.32
CA SER A 182 8.83 19.52 18.06
C SER A 182 8.12 20.38 19.11
N LYS A 183 6.79 20.27 19.26
CA LYS A 183 6.00 21.08 20.20
C LYS A 183 5.48 20.32 21.43
N LEU A 184 5.92 19.08 21.63
CA LEU A 184 5.53 18.23 22.76
C LEU A 184 6.73 17.76 23.60
N ILE A 185 7.77 18.58 23.70
CA ILE A 185 8.83 18.45 24.71
C ILE A 185 8.89 19.74 25.51
#